data_3d7ba1de485759f979f18f4254d6b115
#
_entry.id   3d7ba1de485759f979f18f4254d6b115
#
_cell.length_a   1.000
_cell.length_b   1.000
_cell.length_c   1.000
_cell.angle_alpha   90.00
_cell.angle_beta   90.00
_cell.angle_gamma   90.00
#
_symmetry.space_group_name_H-M   'P 1'
#
loop_
_entity.id
_entity.type
_entity.pdbx_description
1 polymer ?
#
loop_
_entity_poly.entity_id
_entity_poly.type
_entity_poly.pdbx_seq_one_letter_code
_entity_poly.pdbx_strand_id
1 'polypeptide(L)'
;MRINLINPSSRKRFMPLIPIGLLYLMNSLEREGHSCEIIDLNFTSLFEFEKKIKLNRPDYIGVSIRNIAETPDYNNLLVDTGMCINIAQKYSKIILGGAGFSIFPNTLMSLYNANYGIVGAGEKAICDIINGNNKIAEGSVLCENENAFTASNLANIMKKYWNKYGNYHTICKSSIPIQTTRGCKFNCRYCTYKMISGCKIQQRMIESVIEEIKQIMLVTGKNNFYFVDSIFNMDVVYTKKLLKAIIDSNIKITWKCCINPYDYDDELIELMKKSGCDYCEVGIDSFSDLQLSALGKNFNSQKAQKMIHCIIGHGIPCSISLILGGYGETEKSLEETYRVANENKNIQKNAFIGERIYPNTLLAKKLEYYSENELFHPSATSIYISQIVKDRLAKIVFKDSDKSWNFNGGYNLLKNERM
;
A
#
# COMPACT_ATOMS: atom_id res chain seq x y z
N MET A 1 28.04 10.83 2.84
CA MET A 1 28.15 9.36 2.64
C MET A 1 27.51 8.93 1.35
N ARG A 2 27.79 7.72 0.86
CA ARG A 2 27.19 7.11 -0.34
C ARG A 2 26.20 6.05 0.06
N ILE A 3 24.96 6.17 -0.40
CA ILE A 3 23.85 5.29 -0.03
C ILE A 3 23.22 4.71 -1.29
N ASN A 4 22.97 3.40 -1.30
CA ASN A 4 22.14 2.77 -2.33
C ASN A 4 20.83 2.32 -1.71
N LEU A 5 19.71 2.71 -2.32
CA LEU A 5 18.36 2.27 -1.95
C LEU A 5 17.89 1.20 -2.93
N ILE A 6 17.48 0.06 -2.42
CA ILE A 6 17.11 -1.09 -3.24
C ILE A 6 15.61 -1.29 -3.25
N ASN A 7 15.04 -1.36 -4.46
CA ASN A 7 13.71 -1.90 -4.69
C ASN A 7 13.87 -3.37 -5.11
N PRO A 8 13.53 -4.34 -4.25
CA PRO A 8 13.65 -5.76 -4.58
C PRO A 8 12.77 -6.15 -5.77
N SER A 9 13.16 -7.19 -6.49
CA SER A 9 12.41 -7.68 -7.65
C SER A 9 11.00 -8.14 -7.27
N SER A 10 10.02 -7.80 -8.10
CA SER A 10 8.66 -8.35 -8.05
C SER A 10 8.49 -9.60 -8.92
N ARG A 11 9.59 -10.13 -9.50
CA ARG A 11 9.63 -11.29 -10.42
C ARG A 11 8.67 -11.19 -11.60
N LYS A 12 8.44 -10.00 -12.14
CA LYS A 12 7.54 -9.76 -13.29
C LYS A 12 6.06 -10.15 -13.05
N ARG A 13 5.67 -10.51 -11.84
CA ARG A 13 4.28 -10.86 -11.49
C ARG A 13 3.42 -9.63 -11.27
N PHE A 14 4.04 -8.54 -10.82
CA PHE A 14 3.42 -7.23 -10.76
C PHE A 14 4.10 -6.30 -11.74
N MET A 15 3.34 -5.35 -12.28
CA MET A 15 3.94 -4.23 -12.98
C MET A 15 4.92 -3.51 -12.06
N PRO A 16 6.14 -3.22 -12.51
CA PRO A 16 7.04 -2.36 -11.76
C PRO A 16 6.38 -1.01 -11.54
N LEU A 17 6.08 -0.71 -10.28
CA LEU A 17 5.55 0.60 -9.89
C LEU A 17 6.71 1.49 -9.48
N ILE A 18 6.58 2.78 -9.76
CA ILE A 18 7.52 3.78 -9.25
C ILE A 18 7.56 3.66 -7.73
N PRO A 19 8.72 3.41 -7.11
CA PRO A 19 8.84 3.20 -5.68
C PRO A 19 8.84 4.53 -4.93
N ILE A 20 7.67 5.17 -4.84
CA ILE A 20 7.52 6.53 -4.28
C ILE A 20 8.16 6.68 -2.89
N GLY A 21 8.09 5.66 -2.04
CA GLY A 21 8.75 5.68 -0.73
C GLY A 21 10.27 5.82 -0.84
N LEU A 22 10.91 5.14 -1.79
CA LEU A 22 12.36 5.28 -2.02
C LEU A 22 12.72 6.64 -2.61
N LEU A 23 11.84 7.24 -3.41
CA LEU A 23 12.04 8.59 -3.93
C LEU A 23 12.00 9.63 -2.79
N TYR A 24 11.11 9.47 -1.81
CA TYR A 24 11.07 10.33 -0.62
C TYR A 24 12.33 10.16 0.24
N LEU A 25 12.77 8.92 0.48
CA LEU A 25 14.02 8.66 1.21
C LEU A 25 15.23 9.28 0.50
N MET A 26 15.33 9.10 -0.82
CA MET A 26 16.39 9.71 -1.62
C MET A 26 16.38 11.23 -1.51
N ASN A 27 15.20 11.86 -1.60
CA ASN A 27 15.07 13.30 -1.43
C ASN A 27 15.57 13.77 -0.05
N SER A 28 15.24 13.06 1.02
CA SER A 28 15.69 13.40 2.37
C SER A 28 17.21 13.27 2.49
N LEU A 29 17.79 12.19 1.97
CA LEU A 29 19.23 11.95 1.99
C LEU A 29 20.01 12.98 1.17
N GLU A 30 19.55 13.34 -0.03
CA GLU A 30 20.20 14.34 -0.88
C GLU A 30 20.13 15.75 -0.25
N ARG A 31 19.06 16.08 0.47
CA ARG A 31 18.95 17.34 1.23
C ARG A 31 19.94 17.44 2.40
N GLU A 32 20.28 16.32 3.01
CA GLU A 32 21.33 16.21 4.05
C GLU A 32 22.76 16.14 3.47
N GLY A 33 22.90 16.31 2.15
CA GLY A 33 24.20 16.31 1.46
C GLY A 33 24.79 14.93 1.20
N HIS A 34 24.00 13.88 1.30
CA HIS A 34 24.44 12.52 0.97
C HIS A 34 24.27 12.20 -0.52
N SER A 35 25.15 11.36 -1.06
CA SER A 35 25.01 10.83 -2.42
C SER A 35 24.11 9.59 -2.39
N CYS A 36 22.98 9.65 -3.08
CA CYS A 36 22.00 8.56 -3.08
C CYS A 36 21.69 8.04 -4.48
N GLU A 37 21.54 6.72 -4.62
CA GLU A 37 21.09 6.06 -5.84
C GLU A 37 20.05 4.99 -5.54
N ILE A 38 18.99 4.91 -6.39
CA ILE A 38 18.03 3.83 -6.34
C ILE A 38 18.41 2.76 -7.37
N ILE A 39 18.57 1.51 -6.91
CA ILE A 39 18.75 0.34 -7.74
C ILE A 39 17.47 -0.49 -7.67
N ASP A 40 16.79 -0.61 -8.82
CA ASP A 40 15.57 -1.38 -8.94
C ASP A 40 15.84 -2.72 -9.59
N LEU A 41 15.65 -3.80 -8.84
CA LEU A 41 15.92 -5.16 -9.29
C LEU A 41 14.85 -5.71 -10.26
N ASN A 42 13.80 -4.94 -10.54
CA ASN A 42 12.92 -5.24 -11.67
C ASN A 42 13.59 -4.94 -13.03
N PHE A 43 14.63 -4.10 -13.04
CA PHE A 43 15.36 -3.66 -14.23
C PHE A 43 16.87 -3.98 -14.18
N THR A 44 17.35 -4.49 -13.06
CA THR A 44 18.78 -4.76 -12.83
C THR A 44 18.91 -6.20 -12.34
N SER A 45 19.73 -6.99 -12.99
CA SER A 45 20.03 -8.37 -12.55
C SER A 45 20.84 -8.36 -11.24
N LEU A 46 20.79 -9.47 -10.49
CA LEU A 46 21.62 -9.61 -9.28
C LEU A 46 23.13 -9.53 -9.59
N PHE A 47 23.54 -10.02 -10.77
CA PHE A 47 24.93 -9.92 -11.22
C PHE A 47 25.35 -8.46 -11.45
N GLU A 48 24.55 -7.68 -12.16
CA GLU A 48 24.80 -6.26 -12.39
C GLU A 48 24.74 -5.46 -11.09
N PHE A 49 23.82 -5.82 -10.19
CA PHE A 49 23.73 -5.26 -8.85
C PHE A 49 25.03 -5.48 -8.07
N GLU A 50 25.53 -6.73 -7.99
CA GLU A 50 26.76 -7.04 -7.27
C GLU A 50 27.95 -6.30 -7.88
N LYS A 51 28.10 -6.31 -9.22
CA LYS A 51 29.14 -5.57 -9.92
C LYS A 51 29.12 -4.08 -9.56
N LYS A 52 27.93 -3.48 -9.49
CA LYS A 52 27.73 -2.07 -9.21
C LYS A 52 28.11 -1.70 -7.76
N ILE A 53 27.63 -2.46 -6.78
CA ILE A 53 27.94 -2.18 -5.38
C ILE A 53 29.41 -2.47 -5.04
N LYS A 54 30.02 -3.47 -5.67
CA LYS A 54 31.46 -3.75 -5.54
C LYS A 54 32.32 -2.61 -6.06
N LEU A 55 31.91 -1.98 -7.16
CA LEU A 55 32.61 -0.84 -7.75
C LEU A 55 32.42 0.43 -6.92
N ASN A 56 31.17 0.72 -6.55
CA ASN A 56 30.79 1.99 -5.90
C ASN A 56 31.03 2.00 -4.40
N ARG A 57 31.09 0.82 -3.76
CA ARG A 57 31.28 0.62 -2.31
C ARG A 57 30.45 1.61 -1.47
N PRO A 58 29.10 1.51 -1.49
CA PRO A 58 28.27 2.38 -0.67
C PRO A 58 28.51 2.11 0.81
N ASP A 59 28.41 3.16 1.63
CA ASP A 59 28.54 3.06 3.09
C ASP A 59 27.35 2.29 3.68
N TYR A 60 26.16 2.54 3.12
CA TYR A 60 24.91 1.90 3.51
C TYR A 60 24.11 1.44 2.30
N ILE A 61 23.40 0.34 2.48
CA ILE A 61 22.38 -0.15 1.53
C ILE A 61 21.05 -0.25 2.26
N GLY A 62 20.08 0.58 1.85
CA GLY A 62 18.69 0.51 2.32
C GLY A 62 17.87 -0.42 1.44
N VAL A 63 17.18 -1.41 2.02
CA VAL A 63 16.35 -2.36 1.29
C VAL A 63 14.89 -2.18 1.67
N SER A 64 14.03 -1.85 0.69
CA SER A 64 12.61 -1.65 0.90
C SER A 64 11.82 -2.94 0.73
N ILE A 65 11.48 -3.61 1.83
CA ILE A 65 10.60 -4.77 1.82
C ILE A 65 9.16 -4.27 1.78
N ARG A 66 8.57 -4.22 0.58
CA ARG A 66 7.21 -3.70 0.39
C ARG A 66 6.16 -4.76 0.68
N ASN A 67 6.31 -5.94 0.08
CA ASN A 67 5.35 -7.03 0.15
C ASN A 67 5.96 -8.20 0.91
N ILE A 68 5.16 -8.76 1.79
CA ILE A 68 5.38 -10.05 2.41
C ILE A 68 4.33 -10.93 1.77
N ALA A 69 4.56 -12.11 1.36
CA ALA A 69 3.66 -13.03 0.68
C ALA A 69 2.17 -12.59 0.59
N GLU A 70 1.64 -12.41 -0.60
CA GLU A 70 0.24 -11.98 -0.77
C GLU A 70 -0.70 -13.14 -1.10
N THR A 71 -0.18 -14.22 -1.68
CA THR A 71 -0.94 -15.45 -1.99
C THR A 71 0.00 -16.66 -2.04
N PRO A 72 -0.53 -17.90 -1.99
CA PRO A 72 0.25 -19.13 -2.11
C PRO A 72 1.18 -19.22 -3.35
N ASP A 73 0.86 -18.45 -4.41
CA ASP A 73 1.67 -18.42 -5.64
C ASP A 73 2.89 -17.48 -5.58
N TYR A 74 3.04 -16.71 -4.47
CA TYR A 74 4.11 -15.71 -4.31
C TYR A 74 5.30 -16.16 -3.48
N ASN A 75 5.55 -17.46 -3.44
CA ASN A 75 6.51 -18.14 -2.57
C ASN A 75 7.96 -17.64 -2.61
N ASN A 76 8.29 -16.60 -3.38
CA ASN A 76 9.69 -16.29 -3.63
C ASN A 76 10.09 -14.81 -3.50
N LEU A 77 9.20 -13.90 -3.09
CA LEU A 77 9.56 -12.48 -2.94
C LEU A 77 10.63 -12.27 -1.86
N LEU A 78 10.51 -12.97 -0.73
CA LEU A 78 11.50 -12.91 0.34
C LEU A 78 12.79 -13.65 -0.02
N VAL A 79 12.75 -14.67 -0.87
CA VAL A 79 13.95 -15.36 -1.35
C VAL A 79 14.81 -14.42 -2.20
N ASP A 80 14.23 -13.70 -3.15
CA ASP A 80 14.98 -12.74 -3.97
C ASP A 80 15.51 -11.57 -3.14
N THR A 81 14.69 -11.10 -2.20
CA THR A 81 15.12 -10.08 -1.23
C THR A 81 16.30 -10.59 -0.40
N GLY A 82 16.25 -11.83 0.09
CA GLY A 82 17.34 -12.46 0.83
C GLY A 82 18.61 -12.60 0.00
N MET A 83 18.51 -13.03 -1.25
CA MET A 83 19.66 -13.11 -2.17
C MET A 83 20.31 -11.73 -2.35
N CYS A 84 19.52 -10.70 -2.55
CA CYS A 84 19.99 -9.32 -2.66
C CYS A 84 20.71 -8.88 -1.37
N ILE A 85 20.13 -9.12 -0.20
CA ILE A 85 20.69 -8.75 1.10
C ILE A 85 22.01 -9.51 1.34
N ASN A 86 22.06 -10.81 1.08
CA ASN A 86 23.28 -11.62 1.23
C ASN A 86 24.45 -11.13 0.34
N ILE A 87 24.14 -10.63 -0.85
CA ILE A 87 25.15 -9.98 -1.69
C ILE A 87 25.57 -8.66 -1.08
N ALA A 88 24.62 -7.82 -0.69
CA ALA A 88 24.85 -6.47 -0.19
C ALA A 88 25.68 -6.44 1.11
N GLN A 89 25.46 -7.37 2.03
CA GLN A 89 26.16 -7.49 3.32
C GLN A 89 27.67 -7.66 3.19
N LYS A 90 28.15 -8.20 2.06
CA LYS A 90 29.59 -8.35 1.79
C LYS A 90 30.30 -7.01 1.61
N TYR A 91 29.55 -5.95 1.34
CA TYR A 91 30.12 -4.65 0.91
C TYR A 91 29.68 -3.46 1.76
N SER A 92 28.55 -3.56 2.47
CA SER A 92 27.92 -2.41 3.12
C SER A 92 27.09 -2.80 4.33
N LYS A 93 26.83 -1.83 5.22
CA LYS A 93 25.83 -1.97 6.28
C LYS A 93 24.41 -1.94 5.68
N ILE A 94 23.53 -2.78 6.21
CA ILE A 94 22.18 -2.95 5.72
C ILE A 94 21.17 -2.26 6.62
N ILE A 95 20.29 -1.47 6.00
CA ILE A 95 19.12 -0.86 6.64
C ILE A 95 17.87 -1.47 6.01
N LEU A 96 17.02 -2.14 6.79
CA LEU A 96 15.74 -2.67 6.32
C LEU A 96 14.62 -1.67 6.59
N GLY A 97 13.66 -1.60 5.67
CA GLY A 97 12.48 -0.76 5.83
C GLY A 97 11.38 -1.14 4.85
N GLY A 98 10.36 -0.31 4.76
CA GLY A 98 9.20 -0.49 3.90
C GLY A 98 7.99 -1.10 4.60
N ALA A 99 6.84 -1.12 3.91
CA ALA A 99 5.56 -1.54 4.49
C ALA A 99 5.60 -2.99 5.02
N GLY A 100 6.19 -3.91 4.27
CA GLY A 100 6.32 -5.31 4.69
C GLY A 100 7.23 -5.46 5.90
N PHE A 101 8.37 -4.76 5.92
CA PHE A 101 9.24 -4.75 7.08
C PHE A 101 8.52 -4.22 8.31
N SER A 102 7.73 -3.15 8.18
CA SER A 102 6.99 -2.53 9.29
C SER A 102 5.98 -3.47 9.96
N ILE A 103 5.57 -4.55 9.29
CA ILE A 103 4.64 -5.55 9.83
C ILE A 103 5.37 -6.63 10.64
N PHE A 104 6.57 -7.03 10.21
CA PHE A 104 7.38 -8.10 10.85
C PHE A 104 8.82 -7.64 11.13
N PRO A 105 9.04 -6.54 11.86
CA PRO A 105 10.36 -5.96 11.98
C PRO A 105 11.36 -6.87 12.70
N ASN A 106 10.99 -7.46 13.83
CA ASN A 106 11.91 -8.30 14.61
C ASN A 106 12.27 -9.58 13.88
N THR A 107 11.28 -10.22 13.26
CA THR A 107 11.48 -11.45 12.48
C THR A 107 12.38 -11.20 11.27
N LEU A 108 12.17 -10.12 10.53
CA LEU A 108 12.98 -9.81 9.36
C LEU A 108 14.40 -9.31 9.72
N MET A 109 14.55 -8.61 10.84
CA MET A 109 15.89 -8.27 11.37
C MET A 109 16.70 -9.53 11.68
N SER A 110 16.09 -10.48 12.38
CA SER A 110 16.74 -11.76 12.71
C SER A 110 17.00 -12.61 11.48
N LEU A 111 16.02 -12.71 10.56
CA LEU A 111 16.13 -13.53 9.35
C LEU A 111 17.29 -13.07 8.44
N TYR A 112 17.49 -11.76 8.33
CA TYR A 112 18.50 -11.20 7.43
C TYR A 112 19.74 -10.69 8.14
N ASN A 113 19.82 -10.79 9.47
CA ASN A 113 20.95 -10.27 10.26
C ASN A 113 21.34 -8.84 9.83
N ALA A 114 20.36 -7.95 9.73
CA ALA A 114 20.55 -6.59 9.25
C ALA A 114 21.11 -5.67 10.35
N ASN A 115 21.84 -4.62 9.95
CA ASN A 115 22.43 -3.69 10.90
C ASN A 115 21.40 -2.76 11.53
N TYR A 116 20.38 -2.33 10.76
CA TYR A 116 19.35 -1.41 11.24
C TYR A 116 18.00 -1.73 10.60
N GLY A 117 16.91 -1.39 11.29
CA GLY A 117 15.55 -1.48 10.81
C GLY A 117 14.78 -0.17 11.00
N ILE A 118 13.88 0.16 10.08
CA ILE A 118 13.01 1.34 10.15
C ILE A 118 11.55 0.91 9.95
N VAL A 119 10.73 1.13 10.97
CA VAL A 119 9.28 0.90 10.98
C VAL A 119 8.57 2.22 10.69
N GLY A 120 7.61 2.20 9.79
CA GLY A 120 6.84 3.39 9.41
C GLY A 120 7.52 4.23 8.32
N ALA A 121 7.34 5.55 8.41
CA ALA A 121 8.02 6.51 7.54
C ALA A 121 9.51 6.55 7.86
N GLY A 122 10.35 6.56 6.85
CA GLY A 122 11.79 6.40 7.05
C GLY A 122 12.63 7.64 6.81
N GLU A 123 12.02 8.76 6.43
CA GLU A 123 12.74 9.92 5.90
C GLU A 123 13.70 10.54 6.93
N LYS A 124 13.24 10.69 8.17
CA LYS A 124 14.07 11.21 9.26
C LYS A 124 14.96 10.11 9.84
N ALA A 125 14.40 8.93 10.09
CA ALA A 125 15.12 7.84 10.73
C ALA A 125 16.33 7.37 9.92
N ILE A 126 16.26 7.33 8.60
CA ILE A 126 17.41 6.97 7.75
C ILE A 126 18.52 8.01 7.84
N CYS A 127 18.18 9.30 7.87
CA CYS A 127 19.14 10.38 8.05
C CYS A 127 19.81 10.31 9.44
N ASP A 128 19.04 10.05 10.50
CA ASP A 128 19.57 9.89 11.86
C ASP A 128 20.57 8.71 11.96
N ILE A 129 20.26 7.58 11.33
CA ILE A 129 21.19 6.43 11.26
C ILE A 129 22.48 6.82 10.54
N ILE A 130 22.39 7.46 9.38
CA ILE A 130 23.52 7.74 8.52
C ILE A 130 24.40 8.85 9.10
N ASN A 131 23.81 9.85 9.75
CA ASN A 131 24.55 10.94 10.41
C ASN A 131 25.13 10.52 11.77
N GLY A 132 24.82 9.30 12.25
CA GLY A 132 25.29 8.83 13.55
C GLY A 132 24.63 9.57 14.71
N ASN A 133 23.47 10.18 14.50
CA ASN A 133 22.72 10.91 15.53
C ASN A 133 22.24 9.92 16.60
N ASN A 134 22.22 10.40 17.87
CA ASN A 134 21.70 9.64 19.02
C ASN A 134 22.39 8.29 19.32
N LYS A 135 23.61 8.06 18.81
CA LYS A 135 24.38 6.80 19.04
C LYS A 135 23.53 5.55 18.84
N ILE A 136 22.79 5.49 17.73
CA ILE A 136 21.92 4.37 17.40
C ILE A 136 22.78 3.11 17.28
N ALA A 137 22.53 2.12 18.16
CA ALA A 137 23.30 0.88 18.15
C ALA A 137 22.93 -0.01 16.95
N GLU A 138 23.87 -0.78 16.43
CA GLU A 138 23.59 -1.81 15.45
C GLU A 138 22.63 -2.85 16.05
N GLY A 139 21.73 -3.38 15.21
CA GLY A 139 20.62 -4.23 15.63
C GLY A 139 19.36 -3.47 16.06
N SER A 140 19.41 -2.13 16.14
CA SER A 140 18.25 -1.32 16.51
C SER A 140 17.18 -1.26 15.43
N VAL A 141 15.92 -1.27 15.88
CA VAL A 141 14.74 -0.95 15.07
C VAL A 141 14.20 0.40 15.50
N LEU A 142 14.23 1.37 14.59
CA LEU A 142 13.65 2.70 14.84
C LEU A 142 12.20 2.73 14.40
N CYS A 143 11.34 3.35 15.21
CA CYS A 143 9.95 3.60 14.87
C CYS A 143 9.76 5.09 14.63
N GLU A 144 9.44 5.47 13.42
CA GLU A 144 9.11 6.86 13.08
C GLU A 144 7.61 7.08 13.27
N ASN A 145 7.24 7.77 14.35
CA ASN A 145 5.85 8.12 14.67
C ASN A 145 5.45 9.51 14.14
N GLU A 146 6.42 10.32 13.75
CA GLU A 146 6.20 11.65 13.19
C GLU A 146 6.47 11.62 11.69
N ASN A 147 5.41 11.45 10.94
CA ASN A 147 5.44 11.35 9.49
C ASN A 147 5.57 12.73 8.83
N ALA A 148 6.63 13.47 9.07
CA ALA A 148 6.81 14.75 8.40
C ALA A 148 7.01 14.55 6.89
N PHE A 149 6.10 15.07 6.08
CA PHE A 149 6.38 15.22 4.66
C PHE A 149 7.47 16.27 4.48
N THR A 150 8.62 15.85 3.99
CA THR A 150 9.62 16.79 3.50
C THR A 150 9.16 17.39 2.17
N ALA A 151 9.39 18.69 1.97
CA ALA A 151 9.16 19.30 0.65
C ALA A 151 9.90 18.49 -0.40
N SER A 152 9.18 18.02 -1.42
CA SER A 152 9.73 17.05 -2.34
C SER A 152 10.35 17.69 -3.57
N ASN A 153 11.50 17.19 -3.97
CA ASN A 153 12.09 17.43 -5.27
C ASN A 153 11.86 16.21 -6.19
N LEU A 154 10.69 15.59 -6.00
CA LEU A 154 10.33 14.30 -6.64
C LEU A 154 10.44 14.37 -8.17
N ALA A 155 10.08 15.47 -8.77
CA ALA A 155 10.13 15.61 -10.22
C ALA A 155 11.57 15.49 -10.76
N ASN A 156 12.54 16.14 -10.12
CA ASN A 156 13.94 16.03 -10.54
C ASN A 156 14.51 14.64 -10.31
N ILE A 157 14.15 14.01 -9.18
CA ILE A 157 14.53 12.63 -8.90
C ILE A 157 13.86 11.70 -9.91
N MET A 158 12.58 11.90 -10.19
CA MET A 158 11.83 11.10 -11.16
C MET A 158 12.41 11.23 -12.57
N LYS A 159 12.86 12.43 -12.99
CA LYS A 159 13.55 12.64 -14.26
C LYS A 159 14.74 11.70 -14.43
N LYS A 160 15.53 11.50 -13.38
CA LYS A 160 16.71 10.61 -13.38
C LYS A 160 16.33 9.14 -13.64
N TYR A 161 15.15 8.71 -13.19
CA TYR A 161 14.69 7.32 -13.27
C TYR A 161 13.62 7.08 -14.33
N TRP A 162 13.03 8.14 -14.91
CA TRP A 162 11.88 8.04 -15.81
C TRP A 162 12.13 7.14 -17.02
N ASN A 163 13.32 7.14 -17.57
CA ASN A 163 13.67 6.26 -18.70
C ASN A 163 13.46 4.77 -18.40
N LYS A 164 13.58 4.36 -17.14
CA LYS A 164 13.33 2.97 -16.72
C LYS A 164 11.84 2.67 -16.59
N TYR A 165 11.06 3.61 -16.04
CA TYR A 165 9.64 3.41 -15.73
C TYR A 165 8.70 3.85 -16.84
N GLY A 166 9.10 4.79 -17.69
CA GLY A 166 8.23 5.42 -18.70
C GLY A 166 7.63 4.42 -19.69
N ASN A 167 8.40 3.44 -20.12
CA ASN A 167 7.92 2.39 -21.03
C ASN A 167 6.81 1.55 -20.37
N TYR A 168 6.95 1.17 -19.10
CA TYR A 168 5.92 0.44 -18.37
C TYR A 168 4.65 1.27 -18.20
N HIS A 169 4.79 2.55 -17.83
CA HIS A 169 3.65 3.46 -17.72
C HIS A 169 2.95 3.68 -19.05
N THR A 170 3.67 3.64 -20.16
CA THR A 170 3.09 3.77 -21.50
C THR A 170 2.38 2.49 -21.94
N ILE A 171 3.03 1.33 -21.80
CA ILE A 171 2.48 0.05 -22.24
C ILE A 171 1.30 -0.38 -21.36
N CYS A 172 1.44 -0.26 -20.05
CA CYS A 172 0.47 -0.77 -19.09
C CYS A 172 -0.57 0.27 -18.66
N LYS A 173 -0.51 1.50 -19.19
CA LYS A 173 -1.38 2.63 -18.80
C LYS A 173 -1.42 2.85 -17.28
N SER A 174 -0.33 2.55 -16.59
CA SER A 174 -0.24 2.73 -15.14
C SER A 174 -0.23 4.21 -14.77
N SER A 175 -0.72 4.53 -13.58
CA SER A 175 -0.77 5.90 -13.09
C SER A 175 0.49 6.23 -12.28
N ILE A 176 0.90 7.50 -12.30
CA ILE A 176 2.02 7.98 -11.50
C ILE A 176 1.55 8.15 -10.05
N PRO A 177 2.22 7.52 -9.08
CA PRO A 177 1.82 7.65 -7.68
C PRO A 177 2.12 9.05 -7.15
N ILE A 178 1.18 9.61 -6.39
CA ILE A 178 1.34 10.84 -5.63
C ILE A 178 0.70 10.66 -4.26
N GLN A 179 1.29 11.22 -3.21
CA GLN A 179 0.79 11.12 -1.85
C GLN A 179 0.45 12.51 -1.33
N THR A 180 -0.73 12.68 -0.75
CA THR A 180 -1.20 13.96 -0.21
C THR A 180 -1.37 13.92 1.31
N THR A 181 -1.69 12.73 1.83
CA THR A 181 -1.85 12.50 3.26
C THR A 181 -1.15 11.21 3.70
N ARG A 182 -0.75 11.17 4.97
CA ARG A 182 -0.27 9.97 5.68
C ARG A 182 -1.05 9.76 6.96
N GLY A 183 -1.07 8.51 7.41
CA GLY A 183 -1.76 8.11 8.62
C GLY A 183 -3.17 7.62 8.34
N CYS A 184 -3.76 6.95 9.35
CA CYS A 184 -5.13 6.48 9.32
C CYS A 184 -5.72 6.53 10.73
N LYS A 185 -6.80 7.31 10.91
CA LYS A 185 -7.49 7.47 12.21
C LYS A 185 -8.35 6.26 12.58
N PHE A 186 -8.64 5.38 11.61
CA PHE A 186 -9.54 4.25 11.83
C PHE A 186 -8.86 3.09 12.55
N ASN A 187 -9.67 2.23 13.16
CA ASN A 187 -9.19 1.10 13.94
C ASN A 187 -9.79 -0.22 13.41
N CYS A 188 -9.77 -0.40 12.08
CA CYS A 188 -10.23 -1.64 11.47
C CYS A 188 -9.41 -2.81 12.02
N ARG A 189 -10.11 -3.88 12.46
CA ARG A 189 -9.57 -4.98 13.24
C ARG A 189 -8.36 -5.69 12.60
N TYR A 190 -8.35 -5.81 11.29
CA TYR A 190 -7.34 -6.54 10.51
C TYR A 190 -6.21 -5.66 9.98
N CYS A 191 -6.35 -4.33 10.08
CA CYS A 191 -5.60 -3.39 9.27
C CYS A 191 -4.23 -3.06 9.86
N THR A 192 -3.20 -3.08 9.01
CA THR A 192 -1.80 -2.76 9.34
C THR A 192 -1.42 -1.30 9.08
N TYR A 193 -2.30 -0.49 8.51
CA TYR A 193 -1.95 0.88 8.10
C TYR A 193 -1.43 1.75 9.26
N LYS A 194 -1.92 1.55 10.47
CA LYS A 194 -1.39 2.27 11.65
C LYS A 194 0.08 1.96 11.95
N MET A 195 0.52 0.75 11.67
CA MET A 195 1.93 0.35 11.84
C MET A 195 2.80 0.92 10.72
N ILE A 196 2.24 1.05 9.50
CA ILE A 196 2.95 1.48 8.30
C ILE A 196 2.99 3.00 8.18
N SER A 197 1.90 3.70 8.53
CA SER A 197 1.72 5.12 8.26
C SER A 197 1.37 5.96 9.50
N GLY A 198 1.29 5.33 10.68
CA GLY A 198 0.89 6.00 11.93
C GLY A 198 -0.61 6.25 12.04
N CYS A 199 -1.02 6.77 13.22
CA CYS A 199 -2.44 7.07 13.53
C CYS A 199 -2.79 8.55 13.36
N LYS A 200 -1.84 9.46 13.42
CA LYS A 200 -2.05 10.88 13.19
C LYS A 200 -2.14 11.16 11.70
N ILE A 201 -3.17 11.88 11.29
CA ILE A 201 -3.28 12.33 9.90
C ILE A 201 -2.35 13.52 9.69
N GLN A 202 -1.47 13.38 8.74
CA GLN A 202 -0.59 14.43 8.26
C GLN A 202 -0.92 14.78 6.83
N GLN A 203 -1.02 16.06 6.56
CA GLN A 203 -1.42 16.62 5.27
C GLN A 203 -0.27 17.42 4.69
N ARG A 204 -0.08 17.32 3.40
CA ARG A 204 0.84 18.18 2.69
C ARG A 204 0.21 19.54 2.44
N MET A 205 1.05 20.57 2.32
CA MET A 205 0.60 21.86 1.80
C MET A 205 0.08 21.68 0.38
N ILE A 206 -1.13 22.20 0.12
CA ILE A 206 -1.83 22.01 -1.15
C ILE A 206 -1.00 22.57 -2.30
N GLU A 207 -0.39 23.74 -2.12
CA GLU A 207 0.48 24.39 -3.09
C GLU A 207 1.65 23.48 -3.48
N SER A 208 2.24 22.78 -2.50
CA SER A 208 3.32 21.82 -2.73
C SER A 208 2.87 20.62 -3.55
N VAL A 209 1.63 20.13 -3.36
CA VAL A 209 1.06 19.03 -4.14
C VAL A 209 0.80 19.48 -5.58
N ILE A 210 0.22 20.65 -5.76
CA ILE A 210 -0.06 21.22 -7.09
C ILE A 210 1.24 21.44 -7.87
N GLU A 211 2.25 22.01 -7.23
CA GLU A 211 3.55 22.24 -7.88
C GLU A 211 4.23 20.92 -8.25
N GLU A 212 4.19 19.91 -7.37
CA GLU A 212 4.72 18.59 -7.67
C GLU A 212 4.03 17.94 -8.87
N ILE A 213 2.68 18.02 -8.96
CA ILE A 213 1.92 17.53 -10.12
C ILE A 213 2.41 18.21 -11.40
N LYS A 214 2.51 19.55 -11.41
CA LYS A 214 2.97 20.33 -12.57
C LYS A 214 4.37 19.90 -13.01
N GLN A 215 5.29 19.79 -12.08
CA GLN A 215 6.68 19.41 -12.35
C GLN A 215 6.78 17.97 -12.87
N ILE A 216 6.01 17.04 -12.29
CA ILE A 216 5.95 15.66 -12.79
C ILE A 216 5.41 15.61 -14.22
N MET A 217 4.34 16.35 -14.53
CA MET A 217 3.80 16.44 -15.89
C MET A 217 4.84 16.98 -16.88
N LEU A 218 5.57 18.04 -16.50
CA LEU A 218 6.62 18.63 -17.31
C LEU A 218 7.74 17.63 -17.63
N VAL A 219 8.17 16.87 -16.62
CA VAL A 219 9.30 15.94 -16.74
C VAL A 219 8.93 14.66 -17.47
N THR A 220 7.71 14.15 -17.26
CA THR A 220 7.29 12.83 -17.74
C THR A 220 6.43 12.89 -19.00
N GLY A 221 5.83 14.04 -19.30
CA GLY A 221 4.81 14.20 -20.33
C GLY A 221 3.50 13.44 -20.02
N LYS A 222 3.28 13.00 -18.78
CA LYS A 222 2.11 12.23 -18.35
C LYS A 222 1.23 13.04 -17.43
N ASN A 223 -0.08 12.80 -17.50
CA ASN A 223 -1.10 13.50 -16.72
C ASN A 223 -2.03 12.53 -15.95
N ASN A 224 -1.68 11.26 -15.87
CA ASN A 224 -2.48 10.25 -15.18
C ASN A 224 -1.83 9.89 -13.84
N PHE A 225 -2.57 10.09 -12.75
CA PHE A 225 -2.07 9.95 -11.38
C PHE A 225 -2.85 8.91 -10.57
N TYR A 226 -2.23 8.38 -9.53
CA TYR A 226 -2.87 7.61 -8.48
C TYR A 226 -2.54 8.22 -7.12
N PHE A 227 -3.55 8.75 -6.42
CA PHE A 227 -3.37 9.19 -5.03
C PHE A 227 -3.23 7.98 -4.12
N VAL A 228 -2.00 7.74 -3.64
CA VAL A 228 -1.63 6.56 -2.85
C VAL A 228 -1.88 6.74 -1.36
N ASP A 229 -2.70 7.68 -0.98
CA ASP A 229 -3.15 7.88 0.39
C ASP A 229 -3.87 6.64 0.90
N SER A 230 -3.78 6.35 2.20
CA SER A 230 -4.48 5.20 2.78
C SER A 230 -5.99 5.23 2.52
N ILE A 231 -6.57 6.42 2.58
CA ILE A 231 -7.95 6.77 2.21
C ILE A 231 -7.92 8.23 1.77
N PHE A 232 -8.30 8.50 0.54
CA PHE A 232 -8.20 9.84 -0.05
C PHE A 232 -9.10 10.87 0.66
N ASN A 233 -10.32 10.47 1.05
CA ASN A 233 -11.27 11.30 1.79
C ASN A 233 -11.13 11.17 3.33
N MET A 234 -9.92 10.95 3.83
CA MET A 234 -9.67 10.84 5.28
C MET A 234 -10.03 12.12 6.04
N ASP A 235 -9.81 13.25 5.42
CA ASP A 235 -10.24 14.59 5.84
C ASP A 235 -10.94 15.28 4.67
N VAL A 236 -12.27 15.32 4.71
CA VAL A 236 -13.10 15.85 3.62
C VAL A 236 -12.84 17.34 3.37
N VAL A 237 -12.57 18.12 4.43
CA VAL A 237 -12.29 19.56 4.30
C VAL A 237 -10.99 19.79 3.52
N TYR A 238 -9.93 19.10 3.89
CA TYR A 238 -8.66 19.15 3.18
C TYR A 238 -8.81 18.66 1.74
N THR A 239 -9.48 17.51 1.55
CA THR A 239 -9.69 16.94 0.22
C THR A 239 -10.43 17.88 -0.72
N LYS A 240 -11.52 18.51 -0.26
CA LYS A 240 -12.24 19.51 -1.05
C LYS A 240 -11.37 20.72 -1.43
N LYS A 241 -10.55 21.22 -0.48
CA LYS A 241 -9.61 22.31 -0.75
C LYS A 241 -8.59 21.93 -1.83
N LEU A 242 -8.04 20.71 -1.73
CA LEU A 242 -7.10 20.18 -2.73
C LEU A 242 -7.75 20.07 -4.12
N LEU A 243 -8.97 19.51 -4.20
CA LEU A 243 -9.69 19.34 -5.46
C LEU A 243 -10.03 20.69 -6.09
N LYS A 244 -10.46 21.67 -5.30
CA LYS A 244 -10.68 23.06 -5.77
C LYS A 244 -9.38 23.66 -6.31
N ALA A 245 -8.27 23.50 -5.62
CA ALA A 245 -6.96 23.98 -6.08
C ALA A 245 -6.50 23.30 -7.39
N ILE A 246 -6.77 22.00 -7.58
CA ILE A 246 -6.52 21.31 -8.86
C ILE A 246 -7.35 21.96 -9.98
N ILE A 247 -8.63 22.21 -9.75
CA ILE A 247 -9.54 22.84 -10.73
C ILE A 247 -9.06 24.25 -11.05
N ASP A 248 -8.81 25.07 -10.04
CA ASP A 248 -8.43 26.49 -10.16
C ASP A 248 -7.05 26.65 -10.84
N SER A 249 -6.17 25.68 -10.68
CA SER A 249 -4.86 25.67 -11.34
C SER A 249 -4.92 25.40 -12.85
N ASN A 250 -6.09 25.06 -13.39
CA ASN A 250 -6.31 24.66 -14.78
C ASN A 250 -5.46 23.47 -15.26
N ILE A 251 -4.92 22.67 -14.33
CA ILE A 251 -4.18 21.43 -14.65
C ILE A 251 -5.18 20.39 -15.16
N LYS A 252 -4.89 19.82 -16.33
CA LYS A 252 -5.71 18.75 -16.91
C LYS A 252 -5.08 17.40 -16.59
N ILE A 253 -5.55 16.79 -15.51
CA ILE A 253 -5.11 15.45 -15.07
C ILE A 253 -6.27 14.47 -15.08
N THR A 254 -5.95 13.17 -15.18
CA THR A 254 -6.83 12.08 -14.79
C THR A 254 -6.24 11.41 -13.56
N TRP A 255 -7.08 10.98 -12.65
CA TRP A 255 -6.56 10.41 -11.42
C TRP A 255 -7.50 9.38 -10.78
N LYS A 256 -6.90 8.52 -9.95
CA LYS A 256 -7.55 7.42 -9.24
C LYS A 256 -7.20 7.48 -7.77
N CYS A 257 -8.06 6.89 -6.93
CA CYS A 257 -7.81 6.79 -5.49
C CYS A 257 -8.61 5.66 -4.83
N CYS A 258 -8.27 5.39 -3.55
CA CYS A 258 -9.13 4.63 -2.64
C CYS A 258 -9.90 5.60 -1.74
N ILE A 259 -11.20 5.37 -1.56
CA ILE A 259 -12.09 6.15 -0.70
C ILE A 259 -12.87 5.26 0.26
N ASN A 260 -13.47 5.89 1.28
CA ASN A 260 -14.19 5.18 2.33
C ASN A 260 -15.55 5.87 2.62
N PRO A 261 -16.63 5.13 2.91
CA PRO A 261 -17.95 5.69 3.20
C PRO A 261 -18.07 6.46 4.52
N TYR A 262 -17.02 6.52 5.35
CA TYR A 262 -17.08 7.15 6.67
C TYR A 262 -17.55 8.60 6.62
N ASP A 263 -16.98 9.38 5.72
CA ASP A 263 -17.33 10.80 5.58
C ASP A 263 -17.25 11.22 4.11
N TYR A 264 -18.37 11.75 3.60
CA TYR A 264 -18.50 12.27 2.25
C TYR A 264 -19.80 13.06 2.13
N ASP A 265 -19.87 13.91 1.13
CA ASP A 265 -21.08 14.58 0.66
C ASP A 265 -21.09 14.68 -0.86
N ASP A 266 -22.17 15.18 -1.42
CA ASP A 266 -22.36 15.31 -2.86
C ASP A 266 -21.34 16.27 -3.48
N GLU A 267 -21.02 17.39 -2.81
CA GLU A 267 -19.99 18.35 -3.25
C GLU A 267 -18.63 17.69 -3.41
N LEU A 268 -18.22 16.80 -2.51
CA LEU A 268 -16.96 16.09 -2.62
C LEU A 268 -16.91 15.26 -3.91
N ILE A 269 -17.96 14.49 -4.19
CA ILE A 269 -18.01 13.60 -5.36
C ILE A 269 -18.07 14.42 -6.66
N GLU A 270 -18.81 15.54 -6.66
CA GLU A 270 -18.84 16.50 -7.77
C GLU A 270 -17.44 17.08 -8.04
N LEU A 271 -16.73 17.53 -6.99
CA LEU A 271 -15.36 18.05 -7.10
C LEU A 271 -14.37 16.97 -7.58
N MET A 272 -14.52 15.72 -7.12
CA MET A 272 -13.72 14.60 -7.65
C MET A 272 -13.90 14.48 -9.16
N LYS A 273 -15.14 14.48 -9.66
CA LYS A 273 -15.41 14.42 -11.11
C LYS A 273 -14.82 15.60 -11.85
N LYS A 274 -15.06 16.82 -11.37
CA LYS A 274 -14.58 18.07 -12.01
C LYS A 274 -13.06 18.17 -12.05
N SER A 275 -12.36 17.65 -11.06
CA SER A 275 -10.90 17.67 -11.00
C SER A 275 -10.22 16.53 -11.79
N GLY A 276 -11.00 15.63 -12.40
CA GLY A 276 -10.49 14.59 -13.29
C GLY A 276 -10.40 13.18 -12.67
N CYS A 277 -11.16 12.89 -11.61
CA CYS A 277 -11.29 11.53 -11.12
C CYS A 277 -11.93 10.64 -12.18
N ASP A 278 -11.19 9.65 -12.67
CA ASP A 278 -11.65 8.70 -13.69
C ASP A 278 -11.93 7.31 -13.12
N TYR A 279 -11.54 7.05 -11.87
CA TYR A 279 -11.84 5.81 -11.17
C TYR A 279 -11.61 5.92 -9.66
N CYS A 280 -12.44 5.26 -8.86
CA CYS A 280 -12.16 5.08 -7.45
C CYS A 280 -12.48 3.67 -6.95
N GLU A 281 -11.72 3.20 -5.96
CA GLU A 281 -11.99 1.99 -5.22
C GLU A 281 -12.63 2.35 -3.88
N VAL A 282 -13.79 1.75 -3.58
CA VAL A 282 -14.53 2.02 -2.35
C VAL A 282 -14.29 0.88 -1.36
N GLY A 283 -13.58 1.16 -0.27
CA GLY A 283 -13.25 0.20 0.78
C GLY A 283 -14.43 -0.06 1.73
N ILE A 284 -15.34 -0.94 1.34
CA ILE A 284 -16.58 -1.24 2.09
C ILE A 284 -16.39 -2.39 3.05
N ASP A 285 -15.82 -3.49 2.60
CA ASP A 285 -15.58 -4.79 3.22
C ASP A 285 -16.83 -5.65 3.42
N SER A 286 -17.98 -5.10 3.75
CA SER A 286 -19.25 -5.85 3.89
C SER A 286 -20.46 -4.93 3.67
N PHE A 287 -21.59 -5.52 3.32
CA PHE A 287 -22.90 -4.85 3.33
C PHE A 287 -23.80 -5.31 4.48
N SER A 288 -23.26 -6.07 5.43
CA SER A 288 -23.96 -6.40 6.66
C SER A 288 -23.46 -5.53 7.82
N ASP A 289 -24.38 -4.84 8.49
CA ASP A 289 -24.05 -3.97 9.63
C ASP A 289 -23.42 -4.76 10.78
N LEU A 290 -23.83 -6.02 10.97
CA LEU A 290 -23.21 -6.92 11.93
C LEU A 290 -21.73 -7.13 11.60
N GLN A 291 -21.41 -7.46 10.34
CA GLN A 291 -20.04 -7.70 9.92
C GLN A 291 -19.22 -6.42 9.87
N LEU A 292 -19.78 -5.29 9.44
CA LEU A 292 -19.13 -3.98 9.48
C LEU A 292 -18.71 -3.61 10.91
N SER A 293 -19.61 -3.81 11.89
CA SER A 293 -19.30 -3.61 13.31
C SER A 293 -18.19 -4.56 13.79
N ALA A 294 -18.25 -5.84 13.41
CA ALA A 294 -17.22 -6.81 13.75
C ALA A 294 -15.86 -6.48 13.15
N LEU A 295 -15.79 -5.89 11.96
CA LEU A 295 -14.58 -5.41 11.30
C LEU A 295 -14.06 -4.07 11.88
N GLY A 296 -14.84 -3.40 12.74
CA GLY A 296 -14.50 -2.09 13.31
C GLY A 296 -14.68 -0.94 12.32
N LYS A 297 -15.65 -1.03 11.40
CA LYS A 297 -15.99 0.07 10.48
C LYS A 297 -16.84 1.12 11.16
N ASN A 298 -16.66 2.37 10.80
CA ASN A 298 -17.36 3.53 11.37
C ASN A 298 -18.49 4.04 10.45
N PHE A 299 -19.08 3.16 9.65
CA PHE A 299 -20.23 3.43 8.79
C PHE A 299 -21.10 2.16 8.68
N ASN A 300 -22.33 2.32 8.25
CA ASN A 300 -23.27 1.23 8.02
C ASN A 300 -23.47 0.94 6.53
N SER A 301 -24.15 -0.17 6.24
CA SER A 301 -24.46 -0.62 4.87
C SER A 301 -25.23 0.43 4.07
N GLN A 302 -26.20 1.10 4.68
CA GLN A 302 -27.00 2.13 3.99
C GLN A 302 -26.10 3.30 3.52
N LYS A 303 -25.16 3.76 4.39
CA LYS A 303 -24.23 4.83 4.02
C LYS A 303 -23.30 4.42 2.89
N ALA A 304 -22.82 3.18 2.91
CA ALA A 304 -22.00 2.62 1.84
C ALA A 304 -22.76 2.58 0.50
N GLN A 305 -23.99 2.10 0.49
CA GLN A 305 -24.83 2.05 -0.72
C GLN A 305 -25.11 3.46 -1.26
N LYS A 306 -25.46 4.41 -0.39
CA LYS A 306 -25.68 5.82 -0.78
C LYS A 306 -24.45 6.42 -1.45
N MET A 307 -23.24 6.15 -0.90
CA MET A 307 -21.99 6.65 -1.50
C MET A 307 -21.77 6.06 -2.90
N ILE A 308 -21.98 4.76 -3.07
CA ILE A 308 -21.86 4.11 -4.39
C ILE A 308 -22.81 4.76 -5.40
N HIS A 309 -24.07 4.94 -5.03
CA HIS A 309 -25.05 5.58 -5.92
C HIS A 309 -24.68 7.02 -6.26
N CYS A 310 -24.14 7.78 -5.30
CA CYS A 310 -23.65 9.13 -5.53
C CYS A 310 -22.48 9.14 -6.54
N ILE A 311 -21.49 8.26 -6.35
CA ILE A 311 -20.33 8.12 -7.24
C ILE A 311 -20.76 7.80 -8.68
N ILE A 312 -21.67 6.83 -8.84
CA ILE A 312 -22.20 6.42 -10.14
C ILE A 312 -23.02 7.55 -10.75
N GLY A 313 -23.85 8.24 -9.95
CA GLY A 313 -24.68 9.36 -10.38
C GLY A 313 -23.84 10.51 -10.98
N HIS A 314 -22.64 10.75 -10.46
CA HIS A 314 -21.69 11.71 -11.02
C HIS A 314 -20.85 11.14 -12.19
N GLY A 315 -21.11 9.91 -12.63
CA GLY A 315 -20.42 9.27 -13.76
C GLY A 315 -18.96 8.96 -13.48
N ILE A 316 -18.61 8.61 -12.24
CA ILE A 316 -17.28 8.13 -11.86
C ILE A 316 -17.33 6.57 -11.82
N PRO A 317 -16.56 5.88 -12.68
CA PRO A 317 -16.40 4.43 -12.56
C PRO A 317 -15.80 4.04 -11.21
N CYS A 318 -16.32 2.98 -10.59
CA CYS A 318 -15.78 2.51 -9.33
C CYS A 318 -15.78 0.99 -9.20
N SER A 319 -14.97 0.49 -8.28
CA SER A 319 -15.07 -0.88 -7.74
C SER A 319 -15.32 -0.83 -6.24
N ILE A 320 -15.76 -1.96 -5.70
CA ILE A 320 -15.88 -2.15 -4.26
C ILE A 320 -14.95 -3.27 -3.80
N SER A 321 -14.30 -3.04 -2.65
CA SER A 321 -13.51 -4.07 -1.97
C SER A 321 -14.33 -4.69 -0.85
N LEU A 322 -14.36 -6.03 -0.81
CA LEU A 322 -15.11 -6.83 0.15
C LEU A 322 -14.20 -7.85 0.84
N ILE A 323 -14.56 -8.22 2.07
CA ILE A 323 -13.98 -9.35 2.81
C ILE A 323 -15.09 -10.33 3.08
N LEU A 324 -14.95 -11.56 2.56
CA LEU A 324 -15.95 -12.63 2.72
C LEU A 324 -15.35 -13.78 3.53
N GLY A 325 -16.05 -14.25 4.55
CA GLY A 325 -15.57 -15.30 5.45
C GLY A 325 -14.69 -14.78 6.58
N GLY A 326 -14.76 -13.49 6.92
CA GLY A 326 -13.99 -12.89 8.01
C GLY A 326 -14.47 -13.36 9.40
N TYR A 327 -13.72 -12.97 10.43
CA TYR A 327 -14.07 -13.28 11.83
C TYR A 327 -15.44 -12.70 12.20
N GLY A 328 -16.28 -13.50 12.84
CA GLY A 328 -17.62 -13.10 13.26
C GLY A 328 -18.67 -13.11 12.14
N GLU A 329 -18.30 -13.49 10.91
CA GLU A 329 -19.26 -13.61 9.82
C GLU A 329 -20.18 -14.81 10.03
N THR A 330 -21.47 -14.59 9.78
CA THR A 330 -22.55 -15.58 9.81
C THR A 330 -23.07 -15.83 8.41
N GLU A 331 -23.80 -16.93 8.18
CA GLU A 331 -24.45 -17.18 6.88
C GLU A 331 -25.36 -16.02 6.48
N LYS A 332 -26.12 -15.46 7.45
CA LYS A 332 -27.00 -14.32 7.21
C LYS A 332 -26.21 -13.08 6.75
N SER A 333 -25.10 -12.73 7.41
CA SER A 333 -24.30 -11.55 7.04
C SER A 333 -23.60 -11.73 5.69
N LEU A 334 -23.15 -12.94 5.38
CA LEU A 334 -22.59 -13.31 4.09
C LEU A 334 -23.62 -13.17 2.95
N GLU A 335 -24.83 -13.74 3.14
CA GLU A 335 -25.92 -13.63 2.16
C GLU A 335 -26.35 -12.18 1.94
N GLU A 336 -26.45 -11.40 3.00
CA GLU A 336 -26.80 -9.98 2.92
C GLU A 336 -25.76 -9.23 2.08
N THR A 337 -24.47 -9.43 2.36
CA THR A 337 -23.38 -8.83 1.60
C THR A 337 -23.38 -9.25 0.14
N TYR A 338 -23.55 -10.55 -0.13
CA TYR A 338 -23.56 -11.09 -1.47
C TYR A 338 -24.76 -10.58 -2.29
N ARG A 339 -25.96 -10.55 -1.68
CA ARG A 339 -27.19 -10.05 -2.32
C ARG A 339 -27.05 -8.57 -2.70
N VAL A 340 -26.66 -7.70 -1.75
CA VAL A 340 -26.53 -6.25 -1.98
C VAL A 340 -25.43 -5.96 -3.01
N ALA A 341 -24.31 -6.69 -2.96
CA ALA A 341 -23.26 -6.55 -3.97
C ALA A 341 -23.76 -6.89 -5.38
N ASN A 342 -24.61 -7.92 -5.53
CA ASN A 342 -25.18 -8.33 -6.81
C ASN A 342 -26.26 -7.39 -7.35
N GLU A 343 -26.92 -6.62 -6.52
CA GLU A 343 -27.82 -5.55 -6.95
C GLU A 343 -27.08 -4.48 -7.77
N ASN A 344 -25.79 -4.33 -7.53
CA ASN A 344 -24.87 -3.41 -8.22
C ASN A 344 -24.15 -4.11 -9.39
N LYS A 345 -24.89 -4.53 -10.44
CA LYS A 345 -24.38 -5.37 -11.55
C LYS A 345 -23.20 -4.76 -12.31
N ASN A 346 -23.17 -3.44 -12.45
CA ASN A 346 -22.16 -2.72 -13.26
C ASN A 346 -20.90 -2.33 -12.49
N ILE A 347 -20.75 -2.79 -11.25
CA ILE A 347 -19.58 -2.49 -10.41
C ILE A 347 -18.71 -3.72 -10.27
N GLN A 348 -17.40 -3.56 -10.44
CA GLN A 348 -16.43 -4.62 -10.14
C GLN A 348 -16.36 -4.86 -8.62
N LYS A 349 -16.53 -6.12 -8.20
CA LYS A 349 -16.42 -6.56 -6.81
C LYS A 349 -15.08 -7.27 -6.63
N ASN A 350 -14.19 -6.67 -5.85
CA ASN A 350 -12.92 -7.28 -5.46
C ASN A 350 -13.09 -7.91 -4.07
N ALA A 351 -13.34 -9.20 -4.03
CA ALA A 351 -13.60 -9.92 -2.78
C ALA A 351 -12.34 -10.67 -2.31
N PHE A 352 -11.88 -10.36 -1.12
CA PHE A 352 -10.86 -11.12 -0.43
C PHE A 352 -11.53 -12.22 0.41
N ILE A 353 -11.13 -13.46 0.18
CA ILE A 353 -11.66 -14.63 0.89
C ILE A 353 -10.89 -14.82 2.19
N GLY A 354 -11.62 -14.75 3.31
CA GLY A 354 -11.05 -14.75 4.64
C GLY A 354 -10.51 -13.39 5.05
N GLU A 355 -9.87 -13.35 6.19
CA GLU A 355 -9.29 -12.14 6.79
C GLU A 355 -7.82 -12.40 7.09
N ARG A 356 -6.92 -11.57 6.56
CA ARG A 356 -5.47 -11.71 6.82
C ARG A 356 -5.18 -11.45 8.28
N ILE A 357 -4.36 -12.31 8.87
CA ILE A 357 -3.91 -12.16 10.25
C ILE A 357 -2.50 -11.57 10.22
N TYR A 358 -2.35 -10.38 10.78
CA TYR A 358 -1.05 -9.73 10.93
C TYR A 358 -0.75 -9.44 12.40
N PRO A 359 0.53 -9.50 12.82
CA PRO A 359 0.90 -9.21 14.19
C PRO A 359 0.46 -7.80 14.62
N ASN A 360 0.25 -7.62 15.90
CA ASN A 360 -0.17 -6.35 16.52
C ASN A 360 -1.54 -5.81 16.07
N THR A 361 -2.31 -6.55 15.26
CA THR A 361 -3.69 -6.20 14.92
C THR A 361 -4.67 -6.65 16.01
N LEU A 362 -5.86 -6.04 16.03
CA LEU A 362 -6.92 -6.48 16.93
C LEU A 362 -7.40 -7.89 16.58
N LEU A 363 -7.36 -8.30 15.32
CA LEU A 363 -7.69 -9.65 14.89
C LEU A 363 -6.71 -10.67 15.46
N ALA A 364 -5.40 -10.42 15.35
CA ALA A 364 -4.39 -11.30 15.91
C ALA A 364 -4.59 -11.51 17.41
N LYS A 365 -4.84 -10.43 18.15
CA LYS A 365 -5.14 -10.50 19.60
C LYS A 365 -6.40 -11.31 19.91
N LYS A 366 -7.45 -11.18 19.10
CA LYS A 366 -8.69 -11.97 19.25
C LYS A 366 -8.52 -13.44 18.94
N LEU A 367 -7.55 -13.79 18.10
CA LEU A 367 -7.18 -15.15 17.74
C LEU A 367 -5.99 -15.67 18.57
N GLU A 368 -5.62 -14.94 19.63
CA GLU A 368 -4.57 -15.32 20.61
C GLU A 368 -3.18 -15.46 20.01
N TYR A 369 -2.87 -14.70 18.93
CA TYR A 369 -1.52 -14.58 18.40
C TYR A 369 -0.81 -13.39 19.04
N TYR A 370 0.33 -13.64 19.69
CA TYR A 370 1.04 -12.64 20.50
C TYR A 370 2.44 -12.30 19.99
N SER A 371 2.97 -13.09 19.06
CA SER A 371 4.29 -12.85 18.49
C SER A 371 4.30 -12.81 16.96
N GLU A 372 5.30 -12.15 16.38
CA GLU A 372 5.52 -12.14 14.94
C GLU A 372 5.79 -13.54 14.39
N ASN A 373 6.55 -14.35 15.15
CA ASN A 373 6.98 -15.67 14.71
C ASN A 373 5.83 -16.67 14.55
N GLU A 374 4.74 -16.51 15.29
CA GLU A 374 3.54 -17.36 15.15
C GLU A 374 2.81 -17.10 13.82
N LEU A 375 2.94 -15.90 13.27
CA LEU A 375 2.23 -15.45 12.07
C LEU A 375 3.14 -15.35 10.84
N PHE A 376 4.46 -15.30 11.05
CA PHE A 376 5.40 -15.15 9.96
C PHE A 376 5.59 -16.46 9.21
N HIS A 377 5.31 -16.43 7.92
CA HIS A 377 5.63 -17.52 7.01
C HIS A 377 6.29 -16.95 5.75
N PRO A 378 7.49 -17.43 5.36
CA PRO A 378 8.21 -16.85 4.22
C PRO A 378 7.48 -16.93 2.88
N SER A 379 6.54 -17.85 2.76
CA SER A 379 5.85 -18.16 1.51
C SER A 379 4.33 -17.97 1.54
N ALA A 380 3.75 -17.56 2.67
CA ALA A 380 2.30 -17.44 2.79
C ALA A 380 1.90 -16.35 3.80
N THR A 381 0.70 -15.82 3.66
CA THR A 381 0.05 -14.98 4.68
C THR A 381 -0.92 -15.83 5.48
N SER A 382 -0.91 -15.72 6.80
CA SER A 382 -1.91 -16.35 7.65
C SER A 382 -3.28 -15.75 7.38
N ILE A 383 -4.26 -16.60 7.08
CA ILE A 383 -5.63 -16.20 6.74
C ILE A 383 -6.60 -16.93 7.67
N TYR A 384 -7.49 -16.17 8.30
CA TYR A 384 -8.63 -16.70 9.01
C TYR A 384 -9.82 -16.84 8.07
N ILE A 385 -10.47 -17.99 8.07
CA ILE A 385 -11.78 -18.19 7.42
C ILE A 385 -12.75 -18.70 8.47
N SER A 386 -13.90 -18.03 8.60
CA SER A 386 -14.98 -18.45 9.50
C SER A 386 -15.51 -19.82 9.07
N GLN A 387 -15.41 -20.80 9.96
CA GLN A 387 -15.88 -22.17 9.70
C GLN A 387 -17.40 -22.22 9.51
N ILE A 388 -18.15 -21.31 10.15
CA ILE A 388 -19.63 -21.24 10.06
C ILE A 388 -20.09 -21.00 8.60
N VAL A 389 -19.33 -20.20 7.84
CA VAL A 389 -19.73 -19.80 6.48
C VAL A 389 -18.94 -20.51 5.38
N LYS A 390 -17.99 -21.36 5.73
CA LYS A 390 -17.02 -21.93 4.79
C LYS A 390 -17.68 -22.65 3.60
N ASP A 391 -18.63 -23.52 3.87
CA ASP A 391 -19.35 -24.28 2.83
C ASP A 391 -20.20 -23.38 1.93
N ARG A 392 -20.86 -22.40 2.53
CA ARG A 392 -21.66 -21.43 1.78
C ARG A 392 -20.80 -20.54 0.92
N LEU A 393 -19.69 -20.07 1.49
CA LEU A 393 -18.69 -19.26 0.78
C LEU A 393 -18.09 -20.03 -0.40
N ALA A 394 -17.74 -21.30 -0.23
CA ALA A 394 -17.28 -22.15 -1.31
C ALA A 394 -18.31 -22.27 -2.44
N LYS A 395 -19.59 -22.41 -2.11
CA LYS A 395 -20.67 -22.43 -3.12
C LYS A 395 -20.76 -21.12 -3.90
N ILE A 396 -20.64 -19.97 -3.24
CA ILE A 396 -20.61 -18.65 -3.88
C ILE A 396 -19.41 -18.56 -4.82
N VAL A 397 -18.21 -18.79 -4.30
CA VAL A 397 -16.95 -18.59 -5.03
C VAL A 397 -16.80 -19.51 -6.25
N PHE A 398 -17.25 -20.78 -6.16
CA PHE A 398 -17.08 -21.75 -7.24
C PHE A 398 -18.25 -21.87 -8.21
N LYS A 399 -19.43 -21.32 -7.87
CA LYS A 399 -20.62 -21.37 -8.71
C LYS A 399 -20.98 -20.04 -9.33
N ASP A 400 -20.41 -18.94 -8.84
CA ASP A 400 -20.68 -17.62 -9.40
C ASP A 400 -20.02 -17.50 -10.77
N SER A 401 -20.83 -17.26 -11.78
CA SER A 401 -20.40 -17.02 -13.16
C SER A 401 -20.38 -15.52 -13.53
N ASP A 402 -20.72 -14.65 -12.57
CA ASP A 402 -20.73 -13.20 -12.79
C ASP A 402 -19.29 -12.67 -12.88
N LYS A 403 -18.89 -12.23 -14.07
CA LYS A 403 -17.55 -11.68 -14.36
C LYS A 403 -17.25 -10.39 -13.62
N SER A 404 -18.22 -9.78 -12.94
CA SER A 404 -18.00 -8.62 -12.09
C SER A 404 -17.35 -8.95 -10.73
N TRP A 405 -17.27 -10.24 -10.38
CA TRP A 405 -16.58 -10.70 -9.18
C TRP A 405 -15.14 -11.11 -9.48
N ASN A 406 -14.23 -10.59 -8.66
CA ASN A 406 -12.82 -10.99 -8.62
C ASN A 406 -12.49 -11.50 -7.21
N PHE A 407 -12.33 -12.82 -7.07
CA PHE A 407 -12.07 -13.47 -5.79
C PHE A 407 -10.56 -13.69 -5.60
N ASN A 408 -10.03 -13.24 -4.48
CA ASN A 408 -8.62 -13.32 -4.10
C ASN A 408 -8.43 -13.87 -2.67
N GLY A 409 -7.20 -14.04 -2.24
CA GLY A 409 -6.85 -14.43 -0.88
C GLY A 409 -7.02 -15.91 -0.59
N GLY A 410 -7.83 -16.27 0.40
CA GLY A 410 -8.05 -17.65 0.86
C GLY A 410 -8.75 -18.58 -0.12
N TYR A 411 -8.91 -18.20 -1.37
CA TYR A 411 -9.57 -18.99 -2.43
C TYR A 411 -9.05 -20.44 -2.49
N ASN A 412 -7.75 -20.65 -2.40
CA ASN A 412 -7.16 -21.99 -2.42
C ASN A 412 -7.48 -22.79 -1.14
N LEU A 413 -7.71 -22.14 0.00
CA LEU A 413 -8.08 -22.80 1.24
C LEU A 413 -9.50 -23.39 1.19
N LEU A 414 -10.35 -22.90 0.29
CA LEU A 414 -11.66 -23.46 0.04
C LEU A 414 -11.63 -24.69 -0.89
N LYS A 415 -10.56 -24.88 -1.66
CA LYS A 415 -10.40 -26.01 -2.61
C LYS A 415 -9.92 -27.29 -1.93
N ASN A 416 -9.06 -27.17 -0.91
CA ASN A 416 -8.29 -28.31 -0.39
C ASN A 416 -9.11 -29.34 0.43
N GLU A 417 -10.41 -29.15 0.61
CA GLU A 417 -11.26 -30.09 1.34
C GLU A 417 -12.18 -30.93 0.43
N ARG A 418 -11.97 -30.88 -0.90
CA ARG A 418 -12.75 -31.68 -1.86
C ARG A 418 -11.99 -32.83 -2.50
N MET A 419 -10.78 -33.16 -1.96
CA MET A 419 -10.06 -34.38 -2.37
C MET A 419 -10.18 -35.45 -1.30
#